data_3b000c0ad012099c31036c96d1fac523
#
_entry.id   3b000c0ad012099c31036c96d1fac523
#
_cell.length_a   1.000
_cell.length_b   1.000
_cell.length_c   1.000
_cell.angle_alpha   90.00
_cell.angle_beta   90.00
_cell.angle_gamma   90.00
#
_symmetry.space_group_name_H-M   'P 1'
#
loop_
_entity.id
_entity.type
_entity.pdbx_description
1 polymer ?
#
loop_
_entity_poly.entity_id
_entity_poly.type
_entity_poly.pdbx_seq_one_letter_code
_entity_poly.pdbx_strand_id
1 'polypeptide(L)'
;MNMIEKILAKASGKKEVVPGEVVIAKVNLMVMHDLSANFVTRVFREELGGGSILDPSRIAFVFDHNFSPATEEAARTLHKVRRFAVEYGIKNLFNGGHGSLHHVIIENGLWAPGQIIIGCDSHTPIYGALGVFATGEIGRAHV
;
A
#
# COMPACT_ATOMS: atom_id res chain seq x y z
N MET A 1 18.60 -18.49 -8.36
CA MET A 1 17.56 -17.56 -7.84
C MET A 1 16.50 -17.36 -8.90
N ASN A 2 15.24 -17.56 -8.53
CA ASN A 2 14.09 -17.16 -9.34
C ASN A 2 13.84 -15.63 -9.25
N MET A 3 12.80 -15.14 -9.91
CA MET A 3 12.50 -13.69 -9.95
C MET A 3 12.22 -13.14 -8.55
N ILE A 4 11.44 -13.83 -7.73
CA ILE A 4 11.06 -13.40 -6.38
C ILE A 4 12.30 -13.34 -5.48
N GLU A 5 13.14 -14.38 -5.50
CA GLU A 5 14.39 -14.41 -4.75
C GLU A 5 15.33 -13.26 -5.12
N LYS A 6 15.42 -12.90 -6.42
CA LYS A 6 16.22 -11.77 -6.89
C LYS A 6 15.68 -10.44 -6.36
N ILE A 7 14.36 -10.25 -6.37
CA ILE A 7 13.72 -9.03 -5.86
C ILE A 7 13.95 -8.90 -4.35
N LEU A 8 13.73 -9.99 -3.60
CA LEU A 8 13.92 -10.01 -2.15
C LEU A 8 15.39 -9.81 -1.76
N ALA A 9 16.33 -10.45 -2.45
CA ALA A 9 17.76 -10.26 -2.23
C ALA A 9 18.16 -8.79 -2.41
N LYS A 10 17.75 -8.17 -3.53
CA LYS A 10 17.99 -6.76 -3.80
C LYS A 10 17.38 -5.86 -2.72
N ALA A 11 16.14 -6.11 -2.32
CA ALA A 11 15.41 -5.30 -1.35
C ALA A 11 15.93 -5.45 0.08
N SER A 12 16.57 -6.56 0.41
CA SER A 12 17.20 -6.84 1.72
C SER A 12 18.71 -6.52 1.76
N GLY A 13 19.30 -6.12 0.63
CA GLY A 13 20.74 -5.87 0.53
C GLY A 13 21.60 -7.12 0.59
N LYS A 14 21.02 -8.31 0.36
CA LYS A 14 21.71 -9.58 0.34
C LYS A 14 22.14 -9.95 -1.09
N LYS A 15 23.19 -10.77 -1.23
CA LYS A 15 23.61 -11.31 -2.53
C LYS A 15 22.62 -12.35 -3.05
N GLU A 16 22.07 -13.15 -2.15
CA GLU A 16 21.10 -14.21 -2.43
C GLU A 16 20.16 -14.41 -1.24
N VAL A 17 19.02 -14.97 -1.51
CA VAL A 17 18.06 -15.46 -0.51
C VAL A 17 17.57 -16.85 -0.92
N VAL A 18 17.21 -17.67 0.05
CA VAL A 18 16.74 -19.05 -0.17
C VAL A 18 15.37 -19.26 0.48
N PRO A 19 14.56 -20.20 -0.03
CA PRO A 19 13.30 -20.55 0.60
C PRO A 19 13.46 -20.96 2.06
N GLY A 20 12.57 -20.45 2.92
CA GLY A 20 12.61 -20.67 4.37
C GLY A 20 13.45 -19.66 5.14
N GLU A 21 14.20 -18.80 4.47
CA GLU A 21 14.95 -17.72 5.12
C GLU A 21 14.04 -16.52 5.44
N VAL A 22 14.19 -15.99 6.65
CA VAL A 22 13.54 -14.72 7.04
C VAL A 22 14.42 -13.56 6.61
N VAL A 23 13.84 -12.61 5.87
CA VAL A 23 14.53 -11.43 5.37
C VAL A 23 13.78 -10.15 5.72
N ILE A 24 14.52 -9.08 6.02
CA ILE A 24 13.97 -7.73 6.15
C ILE A 24 14.16 -7.03 4.81
N ALA A 25 13.07 -6.80 4.11
CA ALA A 25 13.10 -6.22 2.77
C ALA A 25 12.50 -4.81 2.76
N LYS A 26 13.11 -3.91 2.02
CA LYS A 26 12.63 -2.53 1.86
C LYS A 26 11.44 -2.51 0.90
N VAL A 27 10.29 -2.04 1.39
CA VAL A 27 9.09 -1.82 0.58
C VAL A 27 9.24 -0.56 -0.27
N ASN A 28 8.86 -0.64 -1.54
CA ASN A 28 8.93 0.48 -2.46
C ASN A 28 7.65 1.30 -2.49
N LEU A 29 6.49 0.65 -2.39
CA LEU A 29 5.20 1.32 -2.39
C LEU A 29 4.21 0.54 -1.51
N MET A 30 3.42 1.28 -0.74
CA MET A 30 2.27 0.79 0.01
C MET A 30 1.01 1.37 -0.60
N VAL A 31 0.06 0.51 -1.00
CA VAL A 31 -1.17 0.92 -1.67
C VAL A 31 -2.40 0.54 -0.85
N MET A 32 -3.32 1.46 -0.69
CA MET A 32 -4.51 1.28 0.13
C MET A 32 -5.73 1.92 -0.52
N HIS A 33 -6.85 1.20 -0.51
CA HIS A 33 -8.15 1.80 -0.81
C HIS A 33 -8.70 2.52 0.44
N ASP A 34 -9.76 3.29 0.27
CA ASP A 34 -10.35 4.14 1.32
C ASP A 34 -10.66 3.41 2.63
N LEU A 35 -11.21 2.20 2.57
CA LEU A 35 -11.55 1.43 3.78
C LEU A 35 -10.30 0.99 4.54
N SER A 36 -9.32 0.42 3.83
CA SER A 36 -8.08 -0.03 4.44
C SER A 36 -7.22 1.14 4.92
N ALA A 37 -7.18 2.25 4.18
CA ALA A 37 -6.50 3.47 4.60
C ALA A 37 -7.04 4.01 5.92
N ASN A 38 -8.38 4.01 6.11
CA ASN A 38 -8.98 4.42 7.38
C ASN A 38 -8.52 3.53 8.55
N PHE A 39 -8.50 2.21 8.35
CA PHE A 39 -8.04 1.27 9.37
C PHE A 39 -6.56 1.49 9.71
N VAL A 40 -5.69 1.52 8.70
CA VAL A 40 -4.24 1.67 8.90
C VAL A 40 -3.88 3.01 9.54
N THR A 41 -4.51 4.11 9.11
CA THR A 41 -4.24 5.43 9.69
C THR A 41 -4.70 5.53 11.13
N ARG A 42 -5.78 4.84 11.49
CA ARG A 42 -6.24 4.73 12.89
C ARG A 42 -5.23 3.95 13.73
N VAL A 43 -4.84 2.75 13.31
CA VAL A 43 -3.84 1.94 14.01
C VAL A 43 -2.53 2.71 14.19
N PHE A 44 -2.07 3.39 13.14
CA PHE A 44 -0.86 4.20 13.21
C PHE A 44 -0.93 5.29 14.29
N ARG A 45 -2.07 5.96 14.43
CA ARG A 45 -2.24 7.02 15.45
C ARG A 45 -2.48 6.48 16.84
N GLU A 46 -3.39 5.52 16.98
CA GLU A 46 -3.93 5.08 18.28
C GLU A 46 -3.09 3.99 18.92
N GLU A 47 -2.54 3.07 18.12
CA GLU A 47 -1.83 1.90 18.67
C GLU A 47 -0.30 2.06 18.56
N LEU A 48 0.19 2.70 17.50
CA LEU A 48 1.62 2.95 17.31
C LEU A 48 2.06 4.33 17.81
N GLY A 49 1.14 5.12 18.39
CA GLY A 49 1.43 6.43 18.97
C GLY A 49 1.70 7.53 17.92
N GLY A 50 1.42 7.30 16.67
CA GLY A 50 1.74 8.24 15.59
C GLY A 50 3.25 8.37 15.38
N GLY A 51 3.70 9.58 15.06
CA GLY A 51 5.10 9.88 14.81
C GLY A 51 5.33 10.37 13.38
N SER A 52 6.54 10.18 12.85
CA SER A 52 6.87 10.58 11.48
C SER A 52 6.76 9.41 10.51
N ILE A 53 6.32 9.70 9.30
CA ILE A 53 6.40 8.76 8.18
C ILE A 53 7.73 8.98 7.47
N LEU A 54 8.53 7.93 7.34
CA LEU A 54 9.88 8.01 6.79
C LEU A 54 9.91 8.56 5.35
N ASP A 55 8.99 8.08 4.51
CA ASP A 55 8.91 8.50 3.10
C ASP A 55 7.45 8.47 2.63
N PRO A 56 6.72 9.58 2.75
CA PRO A 56 5.32 9.67 2.34
C PRO A 56 5.09 9.42 0.83
N SER A 57 6.11 9.59 -0.01
CA SER A 57 6.01 9.33 -1.45
C SER A 57 5.80 7.86 -1.78
N ARG A 58 6.07 6.97 -0.82
CA ARG A 58 5.88 5.52 -0.94
C ARG A 58 4.52 5.04 -0.45
N ILE A 59 3.60 5.94 -0.23
CA ILE A 59 2.24 5.63 0.18
C ILE A 59 1.28 6.18 -0.87
N ALA A 60 0.33 5.35 -1.30
CA ALA A 60 -0.74 5.77 -2.19
C ALA A 60 -2.11 5.37 -1.61
N PHE A 61 -3.01 6.33 -1.61
CA PHE A 61 -4.42 6.14 -1.25
C PHE A 61 -5.29 6.33 -2.48
N VAL A 62 -6.18 5.38 -2.75
CA VAL A 62 -7.17 5.47 -3.83
C VAL A 62 -8.56 5.26 -3.25
N PHE A 63 -9.45 6.22 -3.47
CA PHE A 63 -10.83 6.14 -3.00
C PHE A 63 -11.70 5.53 -4.09
N ASP A 64 -11.94 4.24 -4.00
CA ASP A 64 -12.66 3.47 -5.01
C ASP A 64 -13.84 2.64 -4.48
N HIS A 65 -13.95 2.43 -3.16
CA HIS A 65 -15.06 1.70 -2.55
C HIS A 65 -16.19 2.63 -2.09
N ASN A 66 -15.86 3.68 -1.34
CA ASN A 66 -16.82 4.67 -0.82
C ASN A 66 -16.59 6.07 -1.39
N PHE A 67 -16.14 6.19 -2.62
CA PHE A 67 -15.82 7.47 -3.23
C PHE A 67 -17.03 8.43 -3.31
N SER A 68 -18.25 7.90 -3.36
CA SER A 68 -19.51 8.62 -3.23
C SER A 68 -20.21 8.15 -1.94
N PRO A 69 -19.87 8.73 -0.78
CA PRO A 69 -20.34 8.24 0.50
C PRO A 69 -21.85 8.39 0.63
N ALA A 70 -22.55 7.29 0.89
CA ALA A 70 -23.98 7.26 1.06
C ALA A 70 -24.44 7.70 2.47
N THR A 71 -23.51 7.77 3.43
CA THR A 71 -23.78 8.14 4.82
C THR A 71 -22.82 9.21 5.32
N GLU A 72 -23.22 9.93 6.34
CA GLU A 72 -22.37 10.91 7.02
C GLU A 72 -21.12 10.23 7.62
N GLU A 73 -21.26 9.03 8.15
CA GLU A 73 -20.15 8.27 8.72
C GLU A 73 -19.10 7.92 7.65
N ALA A 74 -19.54 7.44 6.48
CA ALA A 74 -18.65 7.17 5.35
C ALA A 74 -17.95 8.46 4.89
N ALA A 75 -18.66 9.59 4.81
CA ALA A 75 -18.07 10.89 4.47
C ALA A 75 -17.02 11.34 5.50
N ARG A 76 -17.29 11.17 6.78
CA ARG A 76 -16.34 11.48 7.87
C ARG A 76 -15.10 10.60 7.78
N THR A 77 -15.26 9.33 7.43
CA THR A 77 -14.15 8.39 7.24
C THR A 77 -13.22 8.85 6.12
N LEU A 78 -13.75 9.17 4.95
CA LEU A 78 -12.95 9.72 3.85
C LEU A 78 -12.26 11.04 4.23
N HIS A 79 -12.96 11.90 4.97
CA HIS A 79 -12.36 13.14 5.45
C HIS A 79 -11.17 12.92 6.38
N LYS A 80 -11.25 11.92 7.29
CA LYS A 80 -10.14 11.57 8.18
C LYS A 80 -8.91 11.10 7.40
N VAL A 81 -9.10 10.27 6.37
CA VAL A 81 -8.00 9.79 5.51
C VAL A 81 -7.37 10.94 4.71
N ARG A 82 -8.19 11.86 4.16
CA ARG A 82 -7.67 13.06 3.48
C ARG A 82 -6.85 13.94 4.42
N ARG A 83 -7.34 14.19 5.62
CA ARG A 83 -6.59 14.96 6.63
C ARG A 83 -5.28 14.30 6.98
N PHE A 84 -5.28 12.98 7.15
CA PHE A 84 -4.05 12.22 7.38
C PHE A 84 -3.07 12.40 6.23
N ALA A 85 -3.52 12.26 4.99
CA ALA A 85 -2.66 12.45 3.83
C ALA A 85 -2.01 13.83 3.78
N VAL A 86 -2.77 14.88 4.08
CA VAL A 86 -2.26 16.27 4.14
C VAL A 86 -1.26 16.43 5.28
N GLU A 87 -1.62 15.98 6.49
CA GLU A 87 -0.78 16.08 7.70
C GLU A 87 0.58 15.42 7.53
N TYR A 88 0.61 14.24 6.90
CA TYR A 88 1.84 13.46 6.70
C TYR A 88 2.49 13.66 5.33
N GLY A 89 1.99 14.58 4.50
CA GLY A 89 2.59 14.90 3.22
C GLY A 89 2.46 13.81 2.14
N ILE A 90 1.45 12.95 2.25
CA ILE A 90 1.16 11.91 1.25
C ILE A 90 0.52 12.57 0.02
N LYS A 91 1.25 12.59 -1.09
CA LYS A 91 0.83 13.24 -2.34
C LYS A 91 0.05 12.32 -3.27
N ASN A 92 0.30 11.00 -3.19
CA ASN A 92 -0.40 10.02 -4.02
C ASN A 92 -1.78 9.72 -3.42
N LEU A 93 -2.65 10.72 -3.45
CA LEU A 93 -4.04 10.64 -3.00
C LEU A 93 -4.96 10.83 -4.20
N PHE A 94 -5.63 9.75 -4.59
CA PHE A 94 -6.57 9.71 -5.69
C PHE A 94 -7.99 9.66 -5.13
N ASN A 95 -8.72 10.75 -5.30
CA ASN A 95 -10.12 10.83 -4.88
C ASN A 95 -11.01 9.99 -5.80
N GLY A 96 -12.29 9.86 -5.44
CA GLY A 96 -13.25 9.11 -6.24
C GLY A 96 -13.35 9.58 -7.69
N GLY A 97 -13.59 8.64 -8.59
CA GLY A 97 -13.71 8.90 -10.02
C GLY A 97 -12.45 8.63 -10.84
N HIS A 98 -11.31 8.35 -10.22
CA HIS A 98 -10.09 7.98 -10.93
C HIS A 98 -10.07 6.52 -11.42
N GLY A 99 -10.88 5.64 -10.84
CA GLY A 99 -10.90 4.22 -11.14
C GLY A 99 -10.60 3.36 -9.91
N SER A 100 -10.50 2.04 -10.10
CA SER A 100 -10.16 1.11 -9.02
C SER A 100 -8.68 1.20 -8.65
N LEU A 101 -8.35 0.89 -7.39
CA LEU A 101 -7.02 0.99 -6.79
C LEU A 101 -5.90 0.52 -7.74
N HIS A 102 -5.96 -0.72 -8.18
CA HIS A 102 -4.83 -1.30 -8.92
C HIS A 102 -4.68 -0.70 -10.32
N HIS A 103 -5.78 -0.37 -11.00
CA HIS A 103 -5.73 0.34 -12.29
C HIS A 103 -5.11 1.72 -12.13
N VAL A 104 -5.55 2.48 -11.13
CA VAL A 104 -5.00 3.82 -10.86
C VAL A 104 -3.49 3.77 -10.62
N ILE A 105 -3.00 2.81 -9.82
CA ILE A 105 -1.56 2.67 -9.55
C ILE A 105 -0.79 2.32 -10.83
N ILE A 106 -1.35 1.42 -11.65
CA ILE A 106 -0.72 0.98 -12.92
C ILE A 106 -0.67 2.13 -13.93
N GLU A 107 -1.80 2.79 -14.15
CA GLU A 107 -1.94 3.85 -15.16
C GLU A 107 -1.14 5.12 -14.82
N ASN A 108 -0.96 5.39 -13.52
CA ASN A 108 -0.13 6.52 -13.08
C ASN A 108 1.36 6.18 -12.94
N GLY A 109 1.78 4.97 -13.31
CA GLY A 109 3.19 4.60 -13.30
C GLY A 109 3.84 4.59 -11.92
N LEU A 110 3.06 4.33 -10.86
CA LEU A 110 3.56 4.27 -9.47
C LEU A 110 4.26 2.95 -9.14
N TRP A 111 4.80 2.30 -10.14
CA TRP A 111 5.45 1.00 -10.04
C TRP A 111 6.64 0.90 -10.99
N ALA A 112 7.55 -0.04 -10.72
CA ALA A 112 8.59 -0.44 -11.65
C ALA A 112 8.96 -1.93 -11.43
N PRO A 113 9.40 -2.64 -12.49
CA PRO A 113 9.86 -4.02 -12.35
C PRO A 113 10.96 -4.16 -11.29
N GLY A 114 10.91 -5.24 -10.53
CA GLY A 114 11.88 -5.50 -9.46
C GLY A 114 11.62 -4.74 -8.16
N GLN A 115 10.50 -4.08 -8.02
CA GLN A 115 10.04 -3.45 -6.78
C GLN A 115 9.25 -4.42 -5.90
N ILE A 116 9.07 -4.01 -4.63
CA ILE A 116 8.14 -4.62 -3.66
C ILE A 116 6.99 -3.66 -3.42
N ILE A 117 5.77 -4.13 -3.65
CA ILE A 117 4.53 -3.40 -3.37
C ILE A 117 3.73 -4.18 -2.32
N ILE A 118 3.36 -3.50 -1.24
CA ILE A 118 2.46 -4.04 -0.22
C ILE A 118 1.11 -3.35 -0.35
N GLY A 119 0.06 -4.14 -0.38
CA GLY A 119 -1.31 -3.64 -0.38
C GLY A 119 -2.12 -4.18 0.79
N CYS A 120 -3.32 -3.65 0.93
CA CYS A 120 -4.29 -4.08 1.93
C CYS A 120 -5.50 -4.75 1.28
N ASP A 121 -5.30 -5.29 0.10
CA ASP A 121 -6.33 -5.88 -0.75
C ASP A 121 -5.87 -7.23 -1.30
N SER A 122 -6.81 -8.18 -1.43
CA SER A 122 -6.53 -9.54 -1.91
C SER A 122 -6.10 -9.58 -3.39
N HIS A 123 -6.35 -8.53 -4.16
CA HIS A 123 -5.96 -8.41 -5.56
C HIS A 123 -4.56 -7.80 -5.74
N THR A 124 -3.88 -7.36 -4.68
CA THR A 124 -2.53 -6.78 -4.73
C THR A 124 -1.52 -7.62 -5.54
N PRO A 125 -1.56 -8.97 -5.54
CA PRO A 125 -0.63 -9.77 -6.34
C PRO A 125 -0.70 -9.54 -7.86
N ILE A 126 -1.70 -8.81 -8.38
CA ILE A 126 -1.81 -8.46 -9.81
C ILE A 126 -0.55 -7.78 -10.34
N TYR A 127 0.15 -7.00 -9.52
CA TYR A 127 1.40 -6.36 -9.92
C TYR A 127 2.52 -7.35 -10.26
N GLY A 128 2.37 -8.62 -9.91
CA GLY A 128 3.27 -9.70 -10.34
C GLY A 128 3.34 -9.83 -11.87
N ALA A 129 2.25 -9.55 -12.59
CA ALA A 129 2.23 -9.51 -14.05
C ALA A 129 3.17 -8.44 -14.64
N LEU A 130 3.59 -7.48 -13.84
CA LEU A 130 4.46 -6.36 -14.20
C LEU A 130 5.91 -6.56 -13.70
N GLY A 131 6.24 -7.76 -13.22
CA GLY A 131 7.57 -8.04 -12.67
C GLY A 131 7.84 -7.43 -11.30
N VAL A 132 6.79 -7.20 -10.53
CA VAL A 132 6.83 -6.69 -9.15
C VAL A 132 6.57 -7.85 -8.17
N PHE A 133 7.26 -7.89 -7.04
CA PHE A 133 6.82 -8.72 -5.93
C PHE A 133 5.76 -7.96 -5.13
N ALA A 134 4.53 -8.47 -5.16
CA ALA A 134 3.43 -7.80 -4.50
C ALA A 134 2.58 -8.76 -3.67
N THR A 135 2.18 -8.31 -2.48
CA THR A 135 1.34 -9.09 -1.58
C THR A 135 0.38 -8.19 -0.80
N GLY A 136 -0.76 -8.77 -0.43
CA GLY A 136 -1.74 -8.11 0.44
C GLY A 136 -1.59 -8.62 1.87
N GLU A 137 -1.36 -7.72 2.81
CA GLU A 137 -0.96 -8.07 4.18
C GLU A 137 -2.00 -7.76 5.26
N ILE A 138 -3.11 -7.13 4.95
CA ILE A 138 -4.07 -6.76 5.99
C ILE A 138 -5.14 -7.82 6.17
N GLY A 139 -5.30 -8.25 7.42
CA GLY A 139 -6.38 -9.11 7.89
C GLY A 139 -6.21 -10.60 7.61
N ARG A 140 -5.05 -11.04 7.13
CA ARG A 140 -4.76 -12.47 6.90
C ARG A 140 -3.91 -13.12 7.99
N ALA A 141 -3.55 -12.40 9.04
CA ALA A 141 -2.79 -12.93 10.17
C ALA A 141 -3.62 -13.85 11.09
N HIS A 142 -4.84 -14.20 10.69
CA HIS A 142 -5.75 -15.01 11.50
C HIS A 142 -6.21 -16.29 10.81
N VAL A 143 -5.41 -16.82 9.90
CA VAL A 143 -5.68 -18.14 9.31
C VAL A 143 -4.59 -19.11 9.68
#